data_e511ffb93ead2d7df4e9ec2f6b4ecdf8
#
_entry.id   e511ffb93ead2d7df4e9ec2f6b4ecdf8
#
_cell.length_a   1.000
_cell.length_b   1.000
_cell.length_c   1.000
_cell.angle_alpha   90.00
_cell.angle_beta   90.00
_cell.angle_gamma   90.00
#
_symmetry.space_group_name_H-M   'P 1'
#
loop_
_entity.id
_entity.type
_entity.pdbx_description
1 polymer ?
#
loop_
_entity_poly.entity_id
_entity_poly.type
_entity_poly.pdbx_seq_one_letter_code
_entity_poly.pdbx_strand_id
1 'polypeptide(L)'
;MAIPKIIHQTWKTTVIPQRWSKMQQHNLSLSPGFEYRLWSDEMMMEFVKNKFPDVYTSFVNYRYVIMRADVIRYLLMYEIGGLYLDLDYELLVPFDVDQAPVVLPRERSIAFGDGYEWIGNAFFASVPQHKFWGDVIEELIRNPPKVRDEYDVADATGPGLLTKVYYANSYPDIYVPERILYHPPSPHTKKGYLKIKNSGESLGIHLGWGNWKERFTWKYIERKFFKNRWEAKRLKIIPR
;
A
#
# COMPACT_ATOMS: atom_id res chain seq x y z
N MET A 1 -16.80 9.01 -13.25
CA MET A 1 -17.42 7.93 -12.44
C MET A 1 -17.03 8.17 -10.99
N ALA A 2 -17.95 7.95 -10.04
CA ALA A 2 -17.60 8.00 -8.62
C ALA A 2 -16.89 6.73 -8.18
N ILE A 3 -16.03 6.82 -7.17
CA ILE A 3 -15.36 5.67 -6.56
C ILE A 3 -16.44 4.78 -5.90
N PRO A 4 -16.45 3.46 -6.17
CA PRO A 4 -17.39 2.54 -5.52
C PRO A 4 -17.27 2.57 -4.00
N LYS A 5 -18.40 2.57 -3.30
CA LYS A 5 -18.45 2.51 -1.85
C LYS A 5 -18.18 1.10 -1.33
N ILE A 6 -16.96 0.63 -1.53
CA ILE A 6 -16.47 -0.69 -1.11
C ILE A 6 -15.15 -0.49 -0.38
N ILE A 7 -15.00 -1.09 0.80
CA ILE A 7 -13.73 -1.16 1.53
C ILE A 7 -13.13 -2.55 1.40
N HIS A 8 -11.92 -2.63 0.89
CA HIS A 8 -11.14 -3.85 0.79
C HIS A 8 -10.06 -3.88 1.85
N GLN A 9 -9.97 -5.00 2.58
CA GLN A 9 -8.85 -5.31 3.49
C GLN A 9 -8.39 -6.74 3.23
N THR A 10 -7.16 -7.06 3.56
CA THR A 10 -6.57 -8.40 3.38
C THR A 10 -6.12 -8.98 4.71
N TRP A 11 -6.34 -10.28 4.91
CA TRP A 11 -5.83 -11.04 6.04
C TRP A 11 -5.62 -12.50 5.66
N LYS A 12 -4.86 -13.25 6.45
CA LYS A 12 -4.56 -14.67 6.21
C LYS A 12 -5.81 -15.56 6.14
N THR A 13 -6.81 -15.24 6.96
CA THR A 13 -8.06 -16.00 7.12
C THR A 13 -9.25 -15.06 7.14
N THR A 14 -10.47 -15.60 7.16
CA THR A 14 -11.70 -14.81 7.32
C THR A 14 -11.90 -14.27 8.74
N VAL A 15 -11.05 -14.67 9.70
CA VAL A 15 -11.09 -14.21 11.10
C VAL A 15 -9.88 -13.36 11.40
N ILE A 16 -10.11 -12.10 11.75
CA ILE A 16 -9.05 -11.16 12.15
C ILE A 16 -8.93 -11.08 13.68
N PRO A 17 -7.71 -10.93 14.26
CA PRO A 17 -7.53 -10.78 15.69
C PRO A 17 -8.23 -9.53 16.23
N GLN A 18 -8.60 -9.55 17.52
CA GLN A 18 -9.41 -8.50 18.17
C GLN A 18 -8.85 -7.07 17.98
N ARG A 19 -7.53 -6.91 18.01
CA ARG A 19 -6.90 -5.59 17.80
C ARG A 19 -7.26 -4.99 16.44
N TRP A 20 -7.18 -5.82 15.40
CA TRP A 20 -7.49 -5.44 14.02
C TRP A 20 -9.00 -5.27 13.82
N SER A 21 -9.81 -6.12 14.46
CA SER A 21 -11.26 -6.00 14.42
C SER A 21 -11.77 -4.69 15.00
N LYS A 22 -11.15 -4.17 16.07
CA LYS A 22 -11.49 -2.84 16.61
C LYS A 22 -11.20 -1.72 15.63
N MET A 23 -10.08 -1.78 14.92
CA MET A 23 -9.75 -0.80 13.89
C MET A 23 -10.70 -0.90 12.70
N GLN A 24 -11.01 -2.10 12.26
CA GLN A 24 -12.02 -2.36 11.22
C GLN A 24 -13.37 -1.73 11.58
N GLN A 25 -13.88 -2.01 12.78
CA GLN A 25 -15.16 -1.47 13.26
C GLN A 25 -15.15 0.07 13.31
N HIS A 26 -14.04 0.66 13.76
CA HIS A 26 -13.86 2.11 13.74
C HIS A 26 -13.97 2.66 12.31
N ASN A 27 -13.21 2.13 11.36
CA ASN A 27 -13.25 2.57 9.97
C ASN A 27 -14.64 2.41 9.35
N LEU A 28 -15.33 1.30 9.64
CA LEU A 28 -16.70 1.08 9.16
C LEU A 28 -17.70 2.07 9.75
N SER A 29 -17.53 2.48 11.01
CA SER A 29 -18.38 3.50 11.63
C SER A 29 -18.28 4.87 10.96
N LEU A 30 -17.12 5.17 10.34
CA LEU A 30 -16.87 6.39 9.54
C LEU A 30 -17.26 6.24 8.06
N SER A 31 -17.71 5.05 7.66
CA SER A 31 -17.98 4.73 6.25
C SER A 31 -19.42 4.18 6.07
N PRO A 32 -20.45 4.94 6.47
CA PRO A 32 -21.83 4.48 6.34
C PRO A 32 -22.19 4.25 4.87
N GLY A 33 -22.84 3.11 4.60
CA GLY A 33 -23.26 2.72 3.24
C GLY A 33 -22.13 2.13 2.39
N PHE A 34 -20.96 1.87 2.95
CA PHE A 34 -19.93 1.09 2.28
C PHE A 34 -20.14 -0.41 2.49
N GLU A 35 -19.95 -1.17 1.43
CA GLU A 35 -19.78 -2.63 1.51
C GLU A 35 -18.36 -2.91 2.06
N TYR A 36 -18.23 -3.93 2.91
CA TYR A 36 -16.94 -4.37 3.42
C TYR A 36 -16.54 -5.74 2.88
N ARG A 37 -15.32 -5.85 2.38
CA ARG A 37 -14.75 -7.10 1.86
C ARG A 37 -13.42 -7.40 2.51
N LEU A 38 -13.38 -8.46 3.32
CA LEU A 38 -12.14 -9.05 3.82
C LEU A 38 -11.69 -10.17 2.87
N TRP A 39 -10.49 -10.05 2.34
CA TRP A 39 -9.89 -11.01 1.42
C TRP A 39 -8.95 -11.93 2.17
N SER A 40 -9.31 -13.21 2.32
CA SER A 40 -8.41 -14.23 2.86
C SER A 40 -7.39 -14.67 1.80
N ASP A 41 -6.31 -15.37 2.25
CA ASP A 41 -5.31 -15.92 1.33
C ASP A 41 -5.95 -16.82 0.25
N GLU A 42 -6.94 -17.64 0.63
CA GLU A 42 -7.67 -18.51 -0.29
C GLU A 42 -8.48 -17.71 -1.32
N MET A 43 -9.25 -16.71 -0.86
CA MET A 43 -10.05 -15.83 -1.73
C MET A 43 -9.15 -15.05 -2.71
N MET A 44 -8.00 -14.56 -2.24
CA MET A 44 -7.03 -13.87 -3.09
C MET A 44 -6.47 -14.78 -4.19
N MET A 45 -6.11 -16.03 -3.84
CA MET A 45 -5.60 -17.00 -4.81
C MET A 45 -6.63 -17.32 -5.88
N GLU A 46 -7.89 -17.55 -5.49
CA GLU A 46 -8.99 -17.82 -6.41
C GLU A 46 -9.27 -16.61 -7.31
N PHE A 47 -9.34 -15.43 -6.75
CA PHE A 47 -9.58 -14.19 -7.50
C PHE A 47 -8.50 -13.97 -8.57
N VAL A 48 -7.22 -14.07 -8.20
CA VAL A 48 -6.12 -13.86 -9.16
C VAL A 48 -6.12 -14.94 -10.24
N LYS A 49 -6.37 -16.21 -9.87
CA LYS A 49 -6.46 -17.32 -10.83
C LYS A 49 -7.54 -17.08 -11.89
N ASN A 50 -8.72 -16.59 -11.46
CA ASN A 50 -9.87 -16.45 -12.33
C ASN A 50 -9.84 -15.15 -13.15
N LYS A 51 -9.33 -14.06 -12.59
CA LYS A 51 -9.39 -12.72 -13.20
C LYS A 51 -8.08 -12.28 -13.86
N PHE A 52 -6.94 -12.78 -13.38
CA PHE A 52 -5.61 -12.36 -13.82
C PHE A 52 -4.69 -13.56 -14.06
N PRO A 53 -5.02 -14.48 -14.98
CA PRO A 53 -4.26 -15.71 -15.22
C PRO A 53 -2.79 -15.43 -15.59
N ASP A 54 -2.50 -14.31 -16.27
CA ASP A 54 -1.14 -13.91 -16.65
C ASP A 54 -0.28 -13.50 -15.46
N VAL A 55 -0.90 -13.02 -14.37
CA VAL A 55 -0.23 -12.67 -13.12
C VAL A 55 -0.11 -13.90 -12.19
N TYR A 56 -1.03 -14.86 -12.33
CA TYR A 56 -1.22 -15.95 -11.35
C TYR A 56 0.03 -16.76 -11.09
N THR A 57 0.75 -17.17 -12.14
CA THR A 57 1.98 -17.98 -11.99
C THR A 57 3.04 -17.25 -11.17
N SER A 58 3.26 -15.96 -11.39
CA SER A 58 4.19 -15.17 -10.59
C SER A 58 3.67 -14.98 -9.18
N PHE A 59 2.37 -14.69 -9.03
CA PHE A 59 1.70 -14.44 -7.74
C PHE A 59 1.83 -15.60 -6.76
N VAL A 60 1.60 -16.85 -7.20
CA VAL A 60 1.71 -18.04 -6.34
C VAL A 60 3.14 -18.31 -5.92
N ASN A 61 4.11 -17.95 -6.76
CA ASN A 61 5.54 -18.19 -6.56
C ASN A 61 6.29 -17.06 -5.88
N TYR A 62 5.61 -15.96 -5.46
CA TYR A 62 6.29 -14.90 -4.75
C TYR A 62 6.97 -15.40 -3.47
N ARG A 63 8.23 -15.02 -3.32
CA ARG A 63 9.09 -15.45 -2.21
C ARG A 63 8.54 -15.08 -0.83
N TYR A 64 7.91 -13.91 -0.71
CA TYR A 64 7.35 -13.41 0.54
C TYR A 64 5.84 -13.23 0.41
N VAL A 65 5.11 -13.64 1.45
CA VAL A 65 3.63 -13.52 1.50
C VAL A 65 3.16 -12.07 1.32
N ILE A 66 3.94 -11.10 1.85
CA ILE A 66 3.61 -9.69 1.72
C ILE A 66 3.56 -9.23 0.25
N MET A 67 4.33 -9.83 -0.65
CA MET A 67 4.27 -9.51 -2.08
C MET A 67 2.90 -9.85 -2.68
N ARG A 68 2.26 -10.93 -2.21
CA ARG A 68 0.88 -11.25 -2.60
C ARG A 68 -0.11 -10.21 -2.07
N ALA A 69 0.05 -9.78 -0.82
CA ALA A 69 -0.78 -8.72 -0.25
C ALA A 69 -0.58 -7.37 -0.97
N ASP A 70 0.62 -7.06 -1.44
CA ASP A 70 0.88 -5.86 -2.23
C ASP A 70 0.21 -5.94 -3.61
N VAL A 71 0.38 -7.06 -4.32
CA VAL A 71 -0.14 -7.19 -5.69
C VAL A 71 -1.67 -7.28 -5.70
N ILE A 72 -2.28 -8.05 -4.78
CA ILE A 72 -3.74 -8.20 -4.77
C ILE A 72 -4.47 -6.88 -4.64
N ARG A 73 -3.98 -5.93 -3.80
CA ARG A 73 -4.64 -4.63 -3.63
C ARG A 73 -4.72 -3.84 -4.94
N TYR A 74 -3.73 -3.97 -5.82
CA TYR A 74 -3.71 -3.33 -7.15
C TYR A 74 -4.70 -3.97 -8.11
N LEU A 75 -4.76 -5.31 -8.10
CA LEU A 75 -5.71 -6.08 -8.90
C LEU A 75 -7.17 -5.79 -8.50
N LEU A 76 -7.44 -5.63 -7.19
CA LEU A 76 -8.75 -5.25 -6.67
C LEU A 76 -9.15 -3.84 -7.12
N MET A 77 -8.23 -2.88 -7.08
CA MET A 77 -8.50 -1.53 -7.55
C MET A 77 -8.78 -1.50 -9.06
N TYR A 78 -8.07 -2.30 -9.84
CA TYR A 78 -8.32 -2.41 -11.28
C TYR A 78 -9.67 -3.04 -11.57
N GLU A 79 -9.96 -4.21 -10.99
CA GLU A 79 -11.16 -4.98 -11.34
C GLU A 79 -12.44 -4.43 -10.71
N ILE A 80 -12.37 -3.94 -9.48
CA ILE A 80 -13.55 -3.61 -8.67
C ILE A 80 -13.59 -2.11 -8.34
N GLY A 81 -12.44 -1.48 -8.13
CA GLY A 81 -12.37 -0.13 -7.56
C GLY A 81 -12.70 -0.12 -6.07
N GLY A 82 -12.99 1.05 -5.51
CA GLY A 82 -13.28 1.24 -4.09
C GLY A 82 -12.09 1.77 -3.30
N LEU A 83 -12.09 1.53 -1.98
CA LEU A 83 -11.03 1.88 -1.05
C LEU A 83 -10.27 0.64 -0.64
N TYR A 84 -8.95 0.68 -0.70
CA TYR A 84 -8.09 -0.27 -0.01
C TYR A 84 -7.52 0.37 1.26
N LEU A 85 -7.59 -0.35 2.37
CA LEU A 85 -7.01 0.05 3.65
C LEU A 85 -6.24 -1.11 4.24
N ASP A 86 -4.99 -0.91 4.66
CA ASP A 86 -4.33 -1.88 5.54
C ASP A 86 -5.09 -2.01 6.88
N LEU A 87 -5.07 -3.18 7.51
CA LEU A 87 -5.78 -3.42 8.78
C LEU A 87 -5.30 -2.53 9.94
N ASP A 88 -4.10 -1.94 9.84
CA ASP A 88 -3.54 -0.98 10.77
C ASP A 88 -3.59 0.46 10.24
N TYR A 89 -4.49 0.72 9.31
CA TYR A 89 -4.81 2.06 8.84
C TYR A 89 -6.07 2.57 9.54
N GLU A 90 -6.00 3.74 10.17
CA GLU A 90 -7.11 4.41 10.84
C GLU A 90 -7.59 5.59 9.98
N LEU A 91 -8.86 5.57 9.59
CA LEU A 91 -9.55 6.77 9.10
C LEU A 91 -9.85 7.69 10.30
N LEU A 92 -9.63 8.98 10.15
CA LEU A 92 -9.96 9.99 11.17
C LEU A 92 -11.25 10.73 10.85
N VAL A 93 -11.64 10.74 9.57
CA VAL A 93 -12.87 11.33 9.06
C VAL A 93 -13.46 10.42 7.97
N PRO A 94 -14.74 10.57 7.61
CA PRO A 94 -15.32 9.91 6.45
C PRO A 94 -14.54 10.21 5.17
N PHE A 95 -14.33 9.21 4.33
CA PHE A 95 -13.66 9.39 3.05
C PHE A 95 -14.63 9.96 1.99
N ASP A 96 -14.20 11.00 1.30
CA ASP A 96 -14.94 11.58 0.18
C ASP A 96 -14.64 10.79 -1.11
N VAL A 97 -15.66 10.08 -1.63
CA VAL A 97 -15.58 9.26 -2.85
C VAL A 97 -15.63 10.08 -4.14
N ASP A 98 -15.95 11.35 -4.06
CA ASP A 98 -16.17 12.22 -5.22
C ASP A 98 -14.98 13.16 -5.49
N GLN A 99 -13.91 13.11 -4.68
CA GLN A 99 -12.81 14.05 -4.79
C GLN A 99 -11.95 13.87 -6.05
N ALA A 100 -11.80 12.65 -6.55
CA ALA A 100 -11.09 12.33 -7.79
C ALA A 100 -11.35 10.88 -8.22
N PRO A 101 -11.13 10.53 -9.52
CA PRO A 101 -11.24 9.13 -9.98
C PRO A 101 -10.26 8.19 -9.29
N VAL A 102 -9.07 8.67 -8.93
CA VAL A 102 -8.06 7.91 -8.18
C VAL A 102 -7.41 8.82 -7.14
N VAL A 103 -7.23 8.29 -5.94
CA VAL A 103 -6.52 8.94 -4.84
C VAL A 103 -5.33 8.09 -4.46
N LEU A 104 -4.12 8.63 -4.65
CA LEU A 104 -2.83 7.98 -4.35
C LEU A 104 -2.04 8.85 -3.37
N PRO A 105 -2.19 8.70 -2.06
CA PRO A 105 -1.47 9.53 -1.10
C PRO A 105 0.04 9.30 -1.12
N ARG A 106 0.80 10.38 -0.94
CA ARG A 106 2.24 10.29 -0.65
C ARG A 106 2.46 9.66 0.72
N GLU A 107 3.37 8.69 0.79
CA GLU A 107 3.68 8.01 2.05
C GLU A 107 4.95 8.57 2.68
N ARG A 108 5.98 8.82 1.89
CA ARG A 108 7.30 9.15 2.41
C ARG A 108 8.06 10.07 1.48
N SER A 109 8.56 11.17 2.02
CA SER A 109 9.64 11.88 1.36
C SER A 109 10.93 11.09 1.61
N ILE A 110 11.36 10.30 0.64
CA ILE A 110 12.69 9.72 0.65
C ILE A 110 13.49 10.50 -0.37
N ALA A 111 14.47 11.22 0.11
CA ALA A 111 15.60 11.63 -0.70
C ALA A 111 16.39 10.38 -1.11
N PHE A 112 15.86 9.58 -2.00
CA PHE A 112 16.66 8.69 -2.83
C PHE A 112 17.21 9.55 -3.95
N GLY A 113 18.24 10.30 -3.81
CA GLY A 113 19.01 10.96 -4.84
C GLY A 113 18.32 11.52 -6.09
N ASP A 114 17.09 11.14 -6.34
CA ASP A 114 16.22 11.48 -7.47
C ASP A 114 15.10 12.50 -7.12
N GLY A 115 14.93 12.82 -5.83
CA GLY A 115 13.98 13.84 -5.39
C GLY A 115 12.49 13.45 -5.45
N TYR A 116 12.14 12.20 -5.76
CA TYR A 116 10.75 11.76 -5.81
C TYR A 116 10.20 11.38 -4.45
N GLU A 117 8.95 11.78 -4.18
CA GLU A 117 8.19 11.30 -3.04
C GLU A 117 7.50 9.98 -3.38
N TRP A 118 7.49 9.05 -2.44
CA TRP A 118 6.87 7.75 -2.67
C TRP A 118 5.34 7.82 -2.57
N ILE A 119 4.69 7.16 -3.53
CA ILE A 119 3.27 6.85 -3.46
C ILE A 119 3.09 5.71 -2.45
N GLY A 120 2.19 5.92 -1.47
CA GLY A 120 1.90 4.92 -0.44
C GLY A 120 1.06 3.75 -0.97
N ASN A 121 1.16 2.59 -0.29
CA ASN A 121 0.33 1.44 -0.63
C ASN A 121 -0.51 0.91 0.53
N ALA A 122 -0.54 1.61 1.66
CA ALA A 122 -1.37 1.25 2.82
C ALA A 122 -2.80 1.79 2.74
N PHE A 123 -3.01 2.82 1.93
CA PHE A 123 -4.32 3.43 1.62
C PHE A 123 -4.31 3.96 0.20
N PHE A 124 -5.36 3.68 -0.55
CA PHE A 124 -5.72 4.36 -1.79
C PHE A 124 -7.19 4.08 -2.16
N ALA A 125 -7.69 4.88 -3.08
CA ALA A 125 -9.05 4.73 -3.60
C ALA A 125 -9.07 4.89 -5.11
N SER A 126 -9.99 4.20 -5.80
CA SER A 126 -10.06 4.24 -7.26
C SER A 126 -11.41 3.86 -7.81
N VAL A 127 -11.76 4.44 -8.96
CA VAL A 127 -12.71 3.85 -9.87
C VAL A 127 -12.13 2.58 -10.49
N PRO A 128 -12.95 1.59 -10.90
CA PRO A 128 -12.44 0.39 -11.59
C PRO A 128 -11.88 0.73 -12.97
N GLN A 129 -11.04 -0.14 -13.51
CA GLN A 129 -10.45 -0.09 -14.86
C GLN A 129 -9.65 1.20 -15.14
N HIS A 130 -9.16 1.88 -14.09
CA HIS A 130 -8.34 3.05 -14.29
C HIS A 130 -6.97 2.68 -14.89
N LYS A 131 -6.52 3.48 -15.87
CA LYS A 131 -5.27 3.23 -16.61
C LYS A 131 -4.06 3.00 -15.73
N PHE A 132 -3.91 3.74 -14.63
CA PHE A 132 -2.79 3.59 -13.70
C PHE A 132 -2.64 2.15 -13.20
N TRP A 133 -3.73 1.52 -12.77
CA TRP A 133 -3.69 0.14 -12.29
C TRP A 133 -3.42 -0.86 -13.42
N GLY A 134 -3.93 -0.57 -14.63
CA GLY A 134 -3.57 -1.34 -15.83
C GLY A 134 -2.06 -1.31 -16.10
N ASP A 135 -1.44 -0.13 -16.01
CA ASP A 135 0.01 0.04 -16.22
C ASP A 135 0.82 -0.65 -15.10
N VAL A 136 0.32 -0.64 -13.84
CA VAL A 136 0.93 -1.41 -12.72
C VAL A 136 0.90 -2.92 -13.00
N ILE A 137 -0.23 -3.43 -13.48
CA ILE A 137 -0.40 -4.85 -13.81
C ILE A 137 0.51 -5.23 -14.99
N GLU A 138 0.55 -4.40 -16.01
CA GLU A 138 1.43 -4.61 -17.18
C GLU A 138 2.91 -4.64 -16.76
N GLU A 139 3.34 -3.75 -15.87
CA GLU A 139 4.70 -3.76 -15.32
C GLU A 139 5.00 -5.06 -14.58
N LEU A 140 4.06 -5.59 -13.78
CA LEU A 140 4.21 -6.86 -13.08
C LEU A 140 4.32 -8.06 -14.03
N ILE A 141 3.64 -8.01 -15.16
CA ILE A 141 3.68 -9.07 -16.19
C ILE A 141 4.98 -8.99 -16.99
N ARG A 142 5.35 -7.81 -17.46
CA ARG A 142 6.56 -7.61 -18.29
C ARG A 142 7.85 -7.81 -17.49
N ASN A 143 7.86 -7.37 -16.24
CA ASN A 143 9.02 -7.39 -15.36
C ASN A 143 8.67 -8.14 -14.06
N PRO A 144 8.49 -9.47 -14.06
CA PRO A 144 8.11 -10.22 -12.88
C PRO A 144 9.04 -9.93 -11.71
N PRO A 145 8.48 -9.62 -10.51
CA PRO A 145 9.25 -9.19 -9.36
C PRO A 145 10.31 -10.20 -8.95
N LYS A 146 11.57 -9.75 -8.87
CA LYS A 146 12.71 -10.54 -8.39
C LYS A 146 13.24 -9.90 -7.12
N VAL A 147 13.22 -10.65 -6.02
CA VAL A 147 13.67 -10.17 -4.71
C VAL A 147 14.81 -11.05 -4.18
N ARG A 148 15.85 -10.43 -3.69
CA ARG A 148 17.00 -11.09 -3.04
C ARG A 148 16.72 -11.30 -1.55
N ASP A 149 16.10 -10.29 -0.94
CA ASP A 149 15.69 -10.29 0.47
C ASP A 149 14.42 -9.45 0.70
N GLU A 150 13.94 -9.40 1.94
CA GLU A 150 12.72 -8.66 2.32
C GLU A 150 12.79 -7.14 2.07
N TYR A 151 13.97 -6.61 1.85
CA TYR A 151 14.15 -5.17 1.61
C TYR A 151 13.91 -4.78 0.16
N ASP A 152 14.06 -5.74 -0.76
CA ASP A 152 13.73 -5.51 -2.15
C ASP A 152 12.19 -5.49 -2.39
N VAL A 153 11.39 -5.99 -1.44
CA VAL A 153 9.92 -6.10 -1.58
C VAL A 153 9.26 -4.75 -1.83
N ALA A 154 9.67 -3.71 -1.10
CA ALA A 154 9.09 -2.38 -1.27
C ALA A 154 9.25 -1.82 -2.69
N ASP A 155 10.39 -2.09 -3.33
CA ASP A 155 10.67 -1.66 -4.70
C ASP A 155 10.03 -2.60 -5.73
N ALA A 156 9.91 -3.89 -5.41
CA ALA A 156 9.47 -4.92 -6.33
C ALA A 156 7.94 -5.02 -6.47
N THR A 157 7.20 -4.90 -5.35
CA THR A 157 5.74 -5.03 -5.32
C THR A 157 5.05 -3.96 -4.48
N GLY A 158 5.77 -3.24 -3.63
CA GLY A 158 5.21 -2.26 -2.71
C GLY A 158 5.19 -0.82 -3.25
N PRO A 159 5.35 0.17 -2.37
CA PRO A 159 5.30 1.60 -2.71
C PRO A 159 6.25 2.02 -3.83
N GLY A 160 7.42 1.38 -3.94
CA GLY A 160 8.39 1.65 -4.99
C GLY A 160 7.88 1.32 -6.39
N LEU A 161 7.16 0.21 -6.55
CA LEU A 161 6.49 -0.13 -7.82
C LEU A 161 5.48 0.93 -8.22
N LEU A 162 4.57 1.32 -7.32
CA LEU A 162 3.58 2.36 -7.59
C LEU A 162 4.22 3.68 -7.97
N THR A 163 5.26 4.07 -7.23
CA THR A 163 6.04 5.29 -7.47
C THR A 163 6.68 5.28 -8.86
N LYS A 164 7.33 4.16 -9.22
CA LYS A 164 7.94 3.98 -10.54
C LYS A 164 6.93 4.17 -11.66
N VAL A 165 5.78 3.47 -11.57
CA VAL A 165 4.75 3.52 -12.61
C VAL A 165 4.13 4.91 -12.69
N TYR A 166 3.86 5.55 -11.54
CA TYR A 166 3.27 6.88 -11.49
C TYR A 166 4.14 7.93 -12.19
N TYR A 167 5.44 7.96 -11.91
CA TYR A 167 6.35 8.95 -12.50
C TYR A 167 6.82 8.60 -13.94
N ALA A 168 6.66 7.35 -14.35
CA ALA A 168 6.98 6.95 -15.73
C ALA A 168 5.91 7.38 -16.74
N ASN A 169 4.72 7.76 -16.29
CA ASN A 169 3.57 8.08 -17.14
C ASN A 169 2.88 9.38 -16.68
N SER A 170 1.88 9.82 -17.44
CA SER A 170 1.05 10.97 -17.10
C SER A 170 -0.37 10.51 -16.78
N TYR A 171 -0.87 10.95 -15.60
CA TYR A 171 -2.23 10.64 -15.10
C TYR A 171 -2.86 11.92 -14.56
N PRO A 172 -3.46 12.76 -15.44
CA PRO A 172 -3.95 14.09 -15.03
C PRO A 172 -5.16 14.07 -14.09
N ASP A 173 -5.83 12.93 -13.98
CA ASP A 173 -7.03 12.72 -13.18
C ASP A 173 -6.76 11.98 -11.85
N ILE A 174 -5.49 11.75 -11.51
CA ILE A 174 -5.10 11.22 -10.21
C ILE A 174 -4.87 12.37 -9.22
N TYR A 175 -5.55 12.33 -8.09
CA TYR A 175 -5.25 13.18 -6.95
C TYR A 175 -4.17 12.55 -6.08
N VAL A 176 -3.06 13.27 -5.93
CA VAL A 176 -1.91 12.84 -5.09
C VAL A 176 -1.79 13.81 -3.91
N PRO A 177 -2.53 13.56 -2.82
CA PRO A 177 -2.53 14.45 -1.66
C PRO A 177 -1.18 14.46 -0.94
N GLU A 178 -0.91 15.58 -0.28
CA GLU A 178 0.25 15.74 0.59
C GLU A 178 0.28 14.66 1.68
N ARG A 179 1.49 14.21 2.01
CA ARG A 179 1.71 13.14 2.97
C ARG A 179 0.97 13.33 4.29
N ILE A 180 0.94 14.56 4.81
CA ILE A 180 0.34 14.87 6.10
C ILE A 180 -1.15 14.50 6.16
N LEU A 181 -1.86 14.50 5.02
CA LEU A 181 -3.29 14.22 4.97
C LEU A 181 -3.60 12.75 5.26
N TYR A 182 -2.86 11.82 4.67
CA TYR A 182 -3.19 10.39 4.73
C TYR A 182 -2.08 9.50 5.33
N HIS A 183 -0.83 9.97 5.30
CA HIS A 183 0.32 9.24 5.84
C HIS A 183 1.21 10.14 6.70
N PRO A 184 0.65 10.84 7.74
CA PRO A 184 1.49 11.56 8.66
C PRO A 184 2.57 10.63 9.24
N PRO A 185 3.70 11.16 9.72
CA PRO A 185 4.72 10.33 10.35
C PRO A 185 4.12 9.40 11.39
N SER A 186 4.36 8.08 11.27
CA SER A 186 3.79 7.07 12.16
C SER A 186 4.10 7.41 13.63
N PRO A 187 3.08 7.49 14.49
CA PRO A 187 3.28 7.87 15.88
C PRO A 187 3.96 6.72 16.65
N HIS A 188 5.15 6.98 17.21
CA HIS A 188 5.86 6.02 18.04
C HIS A 188 5.41 6.04 19.51
N THR A 189 4.59 7.03 19.90
CA THR A 189 4.10 7.24 21.27
C THR A 189 2.61 7.61 21.27
N LYS A 190 1.93 7.33 22.37
CA LYS A 190 0.53 7.75 22.58
C LYS A 190 0.38 9.27 22.45
N LYS A 191 1.34 10.05 22.95
CA LYS A 191 1.33 11.53 22.82
C LYS A 191 1.42 11.96 21.36
N GLY A 192 2.29 11.32 20.56
CA GLY A 192 2.41 11.59 19.12
C GLY A 192 1.13 11.27 18.36
N TYR A 193 0.51 10.12 18.67
CA TYR A 193 -0.77 9.73 18.10
C TYR A 193 -1.88 10.76 18.39
N LEU A 194 -2.03 11.16 19.67
CA LEU A 194 -3.02 12.16 20.05
C LEU A 194 -2.76 13.52 19.42
N LYS A 195 -1.49 13.90 19.25
CA LYS A 195 -1.12 15.15 18.56
C LYS A 195 -1.64 15.15 17.13
N ILE A 196 -1.40 14.07 16.36
CA ILE A 196 -1.89 13.94 14.99
C ILE A 196 -3.42 13.96 14.95
N LYS A 197 -4.05 13.14 15.78
CA LYS A 197 -5.52 13.04 15.83
C LYS A 197 -6.21 14.37 16.16
N ASN A 198 -5.63 15.15 17.06
CA ASN A 198 -6.22 16.42 17.54
C ASN A 198 -5.81 17.62 16.68
N SER A 199 -4.86 17.49 15.74
CA SER A 199 -4.48 18.59 14.86
C SER A 199 -5.58 18.97 13.86
N GLY A 200 -6.42 18.01 13.48
CA GLY A 200 -7.41 18.17 12.42
C GLY A 200 -6.81 18.26 11.00
N GLU A 201 -5.49 18.13 10.87
CA GLU A 201 -4.80 18.21 9.58
C GLU A 201 -4.84 16.87 8.81
N SER A 202 -4.86 15.76 9.53
CA SER A 202 -4.79 14.42 8.91
C SER A 202 -6.17 13.80 8.80
N LEU A 203 -6.43 13.15 7.66
CA LEU A 203 -7.67 12.44 7.36
C LEU A 203 -7.55 10.94 7.65
N GLY A 204 -6.32 10.45 7.79
CA GLY A 204 -6.01 9.07 8.15
C GLY A 204 -4.61 8.90 8.69
N ILE A 205 -4.35 7.76 9.35
CA ILE A 205 -3.07 7.42 9.95
C ILE A 205 -2.73 5.96 9.68
N HIS A 206 -1.57 5.69 9.08
CA HIS A 206 -1.00 4.35 9.03
C HIS A 206 -0.17 4.09 10.30
N LEU A 207 -0.60 3.17 11.15
CA LEU A 207 0.00 2.90 12.46
C LEU A 207 1.27 2.04 12.37
N GLY A 208 1.50 1.36 11.26
CA GLY A 208 2.71 0.61 11.00
C GLY A 208 2.91 -0.57 11.97
N TRP A 209 1.83 -1.27 12.33
CA TRP A 209 1.90 -2.43 13.23
C TRP A 209 2.50 -3.66 12.58
N GLY A 210 2.80 -3.59 11.30
CA GLY A 210 3.23 -4.69 10.44
C GLY A 210 4.28 -5.62 11.05
N ASN A 211 4.02 -6.91 10.95
CA ASN A 211 4.83 -8.00 11.54
C ASN A 211 5.51 -8.87 10.47
N TRP A 212 5.55 -8.42 9.22
CA TRP A 212 6.08 -9.24 8.12
C TRP A 212 7.62 -9.21 8.01
N LYS A 213 8.28 -8.23 8.65
CA LYS A 213 9.74 -8.14 8.73
C LYS A 213 10.23 -8.89 9.96
N GLU A 214 11.24 -9.73 9.79
CA GLU A 214 11.97 -10.33 10.90
C GLU A 214 12.72 -9.24 11.67
N ARG A 215 12.15 -8.79 12.80
CA ARG A 215 12.66 -7.65 13.59
C ARG A 215 14.02 -7.87 14.25
N PHE A 216 14.54 -9.10 14.28
CA PHE A 216 15.75 -9.47 15.01
C PHE A 216 16.80 -10.20 14.18
N THR A 217 16.80 -10.06 12.86
CA THR A 217 17.91 -10.58 12.05
C THR A 217 19.14 -9.70 12.22
N TRP A 218 20.34 -10.32 12.17
CA TRP A 218 21.60 -9.61 12.15
C TRP A 218 21.66 -8.53 11.05
N LYS A 219 21.04 -8.80 9.91
CA LYS A 219 20.87 -7.83 8.81
C LYS A 219 20.06 -6.60 9.20
N TYR A 220 19.02 -6.74 10.06
CA TYR A 220 18.26 -5.59 10.56
C TYR A 220 19.14 -4.71 11.47
N ILE A 221 19.92 -5.33 12.35
CA ILE A 221 20.86 -4.65 13.23
C ILE A 221 21.93 -3.94 12.41
N GLU A 222 22.53 -4.62 11.44
CA GLU A 222 23.54 -4.07 10.53
C GLU A 222 23.03 -2.87 9.76
N ARG A 223 21.81 -2.89 9.21
CA ARG A 223 21.17 -1.75 8.53
C ARG A 223 20.87 -0.58 9.47
N LYS A 224 20.34 -0.89 10.67
CA LYS A 224 20.02 0.15 11.65
C LYS A 224 21.24 0.95 12.08
N PHE A 225 22.40 0.28 12.22
CA PHE A 225 23.65 0.90 12.66
C PHE A 225 24.57 1.36 11.51
N PHE A 226 24.40 0.81 10.30
CA PHE A 226 25.25 1.11 9.12
C PHE A 226 24.45 1.62 7.92
N LYS A 227 23.34 2.28 8.15
CA LYS A 227 22.44 2.83 7.12
C LYS A 227 23.18 3.55 5.98
N ASN A 228 24.12 4.44 6.33
CA ASN A 228 24.90 5.22 5.37
C ASN A 228 25.82 4.37 4.47
N ARG A 229 26.26 3.21 4.94
CA ARG A 229 27.15 2.32 4.18
C ARG A 229 26.40 1.49 3.12
N TRP A 230 25.14 1.20 3.37
CA TRP A 230 24.25 0.49 2.45
C TRP A 230 23.70 1.42 1.36
N GLU A 231 23.38 2.66 1.70
CA GLU A 231 22.95 3.69 0.74
C GLU A 231 24.09 3.97 -0.26
N ALA A 232 25.33 4.09 0.21
CA ALA A 232 26.50 4.26 -0.65
C ALA A 232 26.77 3.07 -1.60
N LYS A 233 26.44 1.83 -1.20
CA LYS A 233 26.54 0.65 -2.07
C LYS A 233 25.41 0.58 -3.12
N ARG A 234 24.20 1.02 -2.78
CA ARG A 234 23.05 1.07 -3.70
C ARG A 234 23.27 2.06 -4.84
N LEU A 235 23.84 3.23 -4.53
CA LEU A 235 24.18 4.28 -5.52
C LEU A 235 25.22 3.84 -6.56
N LYS A 236 26.01 2.79 -6.28
CA LYS A 236 27.01 2.24 -7.23
C LYS A 236 26.45 1.21 -8.21
N ILE A 237 25.19 0.80 -8.08
CA ILE A 237 24.57 -0.27 -8.88
C ILE A 237 23.61 0.29 -9.95
N ILE A 238 23.36 1.60 -9.97
CA ILE A 238 22.58 2.25 -11.04
C ILE A 238 23.54 2.68 -12.13
N PRO A 239 23.49 2.08 -13.35
CA PRO A 239 24.24 2.63 -14.49
C PRO A 239 23.72 4.03 -14.80
N ARG A 240 24.62 4.97 -15.01
CA ARG A 240 24.31 6.32 -15.50
C ARG A 240 23.69 6.28 -16.89
#